data_0409b9f90458c73698641cc584fec451
#
_entry.id   0409b9f90458c73698641cc584fec451
#
_cell.length_a   1.000
_cell.length_b   1.000
_cell.length_c   1.000
_cell.angle_alpha   90.00
_cell.angle_beta   90.00
_cell.angle_gamma   90.00
#
_symmetry.space_group_name_H-M   'P 1'
#
loop_
_entity.id
_entity.type
_entity.pdbx_description
1 polymer ?
#
loop_
_entity_poly.entity_id
_entity_poly.type
_entity_poly.pdbx_seq_one_letter_code
_entity_poly.pdbx_strand_id
1 'polypeptide(L)'
;MRKISFADISIFIVNYIFNWRFRIAKLTKQSKIIRKIIDKGLFEDDDVTVIPNTIKINKTIEAEKSEFIPTDILKEVIEKIDDIVIMNSCLCRTSNNCKDYPQDIGCIFLGPTSRKIPQNLCHKASKKEAQDHVDKADAAGLSHIIGRNKIDSIWMNVKPKEGLLTICHCCPCCCLWKVIPQLDDKISDKMHKLDGVEIAIDNSKCIDCRKCLNEICMSEAC
;
A
#
# COMPACT_ATOMS: atom_id res chain seq x y z
N MET A 1 20.95 -24.15 12.65
CA MET A 1 21.25 -22.95 11.82
C MET A 1 20.06 -22.70 10.91
N ARG A 2 19.41 -21.54 11.00
CA ARG A 2 18.29 -21.15 10.13
C ARG A 2 18.82 -20.98 8.70
N LYS A 3 18.25 -21.65 7.71
CA LYS A 3 18.62 -21.43 6.31
C LYS A 3 18.15 -20.03 5.90
N ILE A 4 19.06 -19.22 5.40
CA ILE A 4 18.76 -17.90 4.84
C ILE A 4 17.88 -18.12 3.60
N SER A 5 16.68 -17.53 3.59
CA SER A 5 15.77 -17.60 2.43
C SER A 5 16.10 -16.48 1.42
N PHE A 6 15.64 -16.65 0.18
CA PHE A 6 15.74 -15.57 -0.83
C PHE A 6 15.07 -14.29 -0.34
N ALA A 7 13.95 -14.39 0.36
CA ALA A 7 13.24 -13.25 0.92
C ALA A 7 14.06 -12.51 2.00
N ASP A 8 14.85 -13.22 2.82
CA ASP A 8 15.75 -12.59 3.79
C ASP A 8 16.83 -11.74 3.09
N ILE A 9 17.38 -12.24 1.98
CA ILE A 9 18.36 -11.51 1.14
C ILE A 9 17.68 -10.31 0.47
N SER A 10 16.48 -10.52 -0.07
CA SER A 10 15.71 -9.45 -0.73
C SER A 10 15.37 -8.32 0.23
N ILE A 11 14.95 -8.63 1.46
CA ILE A 11 14.68 -7.61 2.50
C ILE A 11 15.95 -6.81 2.80
N PHE A 12 17.10 -7.47 2.91
CA PHE A 12 18.37 -6.76 3.13
C PHE A 12 18.69 -5.79 1.99
N ILE A 13 18.53 -6.24 0.73
CA ILE A 13 18.72 -5.40 -0.45
C ILE A 13 17.72 -4.25 -0.48
N VAL A 14 16.43 -4.54 -0.22
CA VAL A 14 15.37 -3.51 -0.18
C VAL A 14 15.70 -2.45 0.87
N ASN A 15 16.09 -2.85 2.09
CA ASN A 15 16.46 -1.92 3.15
C ASN A 15 17.63 -1.01 2.74
N TYR A 16 18.61 -1.54 2.02
CA TYR A 16 19.74 -0.76 1.53
C TYR A 16 19.33 0.23 0.43
N ILE A 17 18.49 -0.21 -0.53
CA ILE A 17 18.05 0.61 -1.66
C ILE A 17 16.93 1.58 -1.28
N PHE A 18 16.21 1.31 -0.18
CA PHE A 18 15.00 2.05 0.18
C PHE A 18 15.21 3.57 0.25
N ASN A 19 16.35 4.00 0.75
CA ASN A 19 16.71 5.41 0.85
C ASN A 19 16.94 6.10 -0.51
N TRP A 20 17.20 5.31 -1.57
CA TRP A 20 17.43 5.80 -2.93
C TRP A 20 16.18 5.84 -3.78
N ARG A 21 15.05 5.32 -3.27
CA ARG A 21 13.80 5.16 -4.02
C ARG A 21 13.33 6.44 -4.72
N PHE A 22 13.38 7.59 -4.05
CA PHE A 22 12.97 8.86 -4.63
C PHE A 22 13.92 9.35 -5.74
N ARG A 23 15.23 9.11 -5.60
CA ARG A 23 16.21 9.44 -6.64
C ARG A 23 15.97 8.58 -7.88
N ILE A 24 15.78 7.29 -7.69
CA ILE A 24 15.49 6.34 -8.77
C ILE A 24 14.18 6.72 -9.47
N ALA A 25 13.14 7.05 -8.73
CA ALA A 25 11.86 7.50 -9.29
C ALA A 25 12.03 8.74 -10.18
N LYS A 26 12.73 9.78 -9.71
CA LYS A 26 13.00 10.99 -10.50
C LYS A 26 13.74 10.71 -11.81
N LEU A 27 14.64 9.73 -11.85
CA LEU A 27 15.36 9.37 -13.08
C LEU A 27 14.42 8.84 -14.16
N THR A 28 13.25 8.31 -13.81
CA THR A 28 12.26 7.85 -14.80
C THR A 28 11.68 9.00 -15.62
N LYS A 29 11.51 10.20 -15.02
CA LYS A 29 11.08 11.42 -15.72
C LYS A 29 12.19 11.96 -16.66
N GLN A 30 13.43 11.74 -16.33
CA GLN A 30 14.58 12.30 -17.05
C GLN A 30 15.05 11.43 -18.24
N SER A 31 14.81 10.13 -18.21
CA SER A 31 15.32 9.20 -19.22
C SER A 31 14.28 8.15 -19.63
N LYS A 32 13.93 8.17 -20.94
CA LYS A 32 13.04 7.17 -21.54
C LYS A 32 13.57 5.73 -21.41
N ILE A 33 14.90 5.54 -21.39
CA ILE A 33 15.52 4.22 -21.25
C ILE A 33 15.35 3.74 -19.81
N ILE A 34 15.68 4.57 -18.84
CA ILE A 34 15.51 4.24 -17.40
C ILE A 34 14.04 3.97 -17.11
N ARG A 35 13.12 4.81 -17.61
CA ARG A 35 11.68 4.57 -17.47
C ARG A 35 11.29 3.18 -17.95
N LYS A 36 11.66 2.79 -19.19
CA LYS A 36 11.32 1.47 -19.74
C LYS A 36 11.89 0.32 -18.90
N ILE A 37 13.10 0.47 -18.39
CA ILE A 37 13.74 -0.57 -17.54
C ILE A 37 12.99 -0.69 -16.21
N ILE A 38 12.69 0.43 -15.56
CA ILE A 38 12.00 0.46 -14.27
C ILE A 38 10.56 -0.02 -14.44
N ASP A 39 9.84 0.46 -15.45
CA ASP A 39 8.48 0.05 -15.74
C ASP A 39 8.41 -1.46 -15.97
N LYS A 40 9.17 -1.97 -16.93
CA LYS A 40 9.20 -3.41 -17.22
C LYS A 40 9.69 -4.25 -16.04
N GLY A 41 10.67 -3.75 -15.30
CA GLY A 41 11.24 -4.46 -14.16
C GLY A 41 10.33 -4.54 -12.94
N LEU A 42 9.68 -3.44 -12.58
CA LEU A 42 9.00 -3.29 -11.29
C LEU A 42 7.50 -3.03 -11.36
N PHE A 43 6.99 -2.48 -12.48
CA PHE A 43 5.60 -2.01 -12.59
C PHE A 43 4.84 -2.61 -13.79
N GLU A 44 5.38 -3.62 -14.48
CA GLU A 44 4.72 -4.23 -15.64
C GLU A 44 3.39 -4.87 -15.22
N ASP A 45 2.32 -4.47 -15.92
CA ASP A 45 0.94 -4.91 -15.67
C ASP A 45 0.47 -4.69 -14.20
N ASP A 46 0.98 -3.66 -13.56
CA ASP A 46 0.48 -3.25 -12.26
C ASP A 46 -0.88 -2.56 -12.42
N ASP A 47 -1.77 -2.84 -11.45
CA ASP A 47 -3.10 -2.23 -11.32
C ASP A 47 -3.37 -2.07 -9.81
N VAL A 48 -3.33 -0.83 -9.35
CA VAL A 48 -3.35 -0.53 -7.92
C VAL A 48 -4.32 0.61 -7.63
N THR A 49 -5.25 0.37 -6.71
CA THR A 49 -6.26 1.33 -6.29
C THR A 49 -5.94 1.86 -4.89
N VAL A 50 -5.95 3.17 -4.74
CA VAL A 50 -5.82 3.85 -3.45
C VAL A 50 -7.21 3.98 -2.80
N ILE A 51 -7.32 3.48 -1.59
CA ILE A 51 -8.54 3.56 -0.78
C ILE A 51 -8.26 4.49 0.40
N PRO A 52 -8.88 5.67 0.45
CA PRO A 52 -8.67 6.60 1.54
C PRO A 52 -9.15 6.01 2.86
N ASN A 53 -8.47 6.39 3.94
CA ASN A 53 -8.92 6.06 5.29
C ASN A 53 -10.21 6.80 5.61
N THR A 54 -11.12 6.14 6.32
CA THR A 54 -12.35 6.77 6.81
C THR A 54 -12.03 7.65 8.00
N ILE A 55 -11.94 8.95 7.78
CA ILE A 55 -11.92 9.93 8.88
C ILE A 55 -13.35 10.06 9.39
N LYS A 56 -13.62 9.59 10.61
CA LYS A 56 -14.89 9.86 11.29
C LYS A 56 -14.96 11.36 11.57
N ILE A 57 -15.64 12.10 10.69
CA ILE A 57 -16.04 13.47 10.98
C ILE A 57 -17.20 13.36 11.94
N ASN A 58 -17.09 13.92 13.17
CA ASN A 58 -18.18 14.06 14.13
C ASN A 58 -19.22 15.03 13.60
N LYS A 59 -19.94 14.65 12.55
CA LYS A 59 -21.12 15.33 12.04
C LYS A 59 -22.22 14.31 11.96
N THR A 60 -23.32 14.56 12.66
CA THR A 60 -24.59 13.85 12.46
C THR A 60 -25.03 14.19 11.04
N ILE A 61 -24.77 13.29 10.10
CA ILE A 61 -25.37 13.32 8.77
C ILE A 61 -26.67 12.54 8.92
N GLU A 62 -27.80 13.17 8.66
CA GLU A 62 -29.07 12.46 8.52
C GLU A 62 -28.93 11.55 7.29
N ALA A 63 -28.68 10.27 7.56
CA ALA A 63 -28.44 9.28 6.52
C ALA A 63 -29.78 8.69 6.07
N GLU A 64 -30.31 9.15 4.98
CA GLU A 64 -31.35 8.42 4.21
C GLU A 64 -30.76 7.42 3.20
N LYS A 65 -29.46 7.25 3.11
CA LYS A 65 -28.79 6.27 2.22
C LYS A 65 -27.62 5.62 2.94
N SER A 66 -27.51 4.30 2.78
CA SER A 66 -26.36 3.51 3.25
C SER A 66 -25.08 4.15 2.73
N GLU A 67 -24.33 4.84 3.57
CA GLU A 67 -23.02 5.35 3.23
C GLU A 67 -22.04 4.18 3.14
N PHE A 68 -21.51 3.97 1.95
CA PHE A 68 -20.52 2.95 1.71
C PHE A 68 -19.16 3.45 2.23
N ILE A 69 -18.71 2.90 3.34
CA ILE A 69 -17.41 3.25 3.92
C ILE A 69 -16.32 2.59 3.05
N PRO A 70 -15.32 3.34 2.52
CA PRO A 70 -14.29 2.78 1.64
C PRO A 70 -13.57 1.55 2.22
N THR A 71 -13.39 1.49 3.53
CA THR A 71 -12.80 0.33 4.24
C THR A 71 -13.68 -0.92 4.14
N ASP A 72 -15.01 -0.78 4.03
CA ASP A 72 -15.92 -1.92 3.89
C ASP A 72 -15.70 -2.66 2.57
N ILE A 73 -15.26 -1.98 1.51
CA ILE A 73 -14.86 -2.60 0.25
C ILE A 73 -13.75 -3.64 0.47
N LEU A 74 -12.77 -3.31 1.31
CA LEU A 74 -11.68 -4.23 1.62
C LEU A 74 -12.18 -5.46 2.35
N LYS A 75 -13.12 -5.27 3.29
CA LYS A 75 -13.74 -6.38 4.05
C LYS A 75 -14.56 -7.28 3.13
N GLU A 76 -15.28 -6.71 2.17
CA GLU A 76 -15.99 -7.50 1.15
C GLU A 76 -15.06 -8.29 0.25
N VAL A 77 -13.93 -7.72 -0.14
CA VAL A 77 -12.89 -8.45 -0.92
C VAL A 77 -12.32 -9.60 -0.10
N ILE A 78 -12.00 -9.35 1.17
CA ILE A 78 -11.48 -10.37 2.10
C ILE A 78 -12.50 -11.51 2.26
N GLU A 79 -13.80 -11.19 2.35
CA GLU A 79 -14.86 -12.20 2.53
C GLU A 79 -14.95 -13.18 1.35
N LYS A 80 -14.61 -12.73 0.14
CA LYS A 80 -14.69 -13.52 -1.10
C LYS A 80 -13.47 -14.42 -1.33
N ILE A 81 -12.41 -14.31 -0.53
CA ILE A 81 -11.13 -15.00 -0.76
C ILE A 81 -10.76 -15.87 0.45
N ASP A 82 -10.39 -17.12 0.21
CA ASP A 82 -10.06 -18.06 1.30
C ASP A 82 -8.57 -18.10 1.64
N ASP A 83 -7.71 -17.76 0.68
CA ASP A 83 -6.27 -17.74 0.89
C ASP A 83 -5.82 -16.36 1.38
N ILE A 84 -5.59 -16.27 2.67
CA ILE A 84 -5.27 -15.02 3.36
C ILE A 84 -4.00 -15.19 4.18
N VAL A 85 -3.07 -14.27 4.01
CA VAL A 85 -1.81 -14.21 4.74
C VAL A 85 -1.59 -12.77 5.22
N ILE A 86 -1.23 -12.60 6.48
CA ILE A 86 -0.90 -11.30 7.08
C ILE A 86 0.60 -11.25 7.35
N MET A 87 1.26 -10.19 6.92
CA MET A 87 2.67 -9.94 7.24
C MET A 87 2.84 -9.59 8.72
N ASN A 88 3.86 -10.18 9.35
CA ASN A 88 4.18 -9.93 10.77
C ASN A 88 4.62 -8.47 11.04
N SER A 89 5.08 -7.78 9.99
CA SER A 89 5.46 -6.36 10.06
C SER A 89 5.38 -5.69 8.71
N CYS A 90 5.25 -4.37 8.70
CA CYS A 90 5.27 -3.57 7.48
C CYS A 90 6.71 -3.32 7.03
N LEU A 91 7.10 -3.83 5.86
CA LEU A 91 8.45 -3.64 5.30
C LEU A 91 8.84 -2.16 5.20
N CYS A 92 7.95 -1.29 4.73
CA CYS A 92 8.23 0.13 4.58
C CYS A 92 8.51 0.81 5.92
N ARG A 93 7.73 0.53 6.95
CA ARG A 93 7.90 1.12 8.27
C ARG A 93 9.10 0.57 9.01
N THR A 94 9.37 -0.72 8.90
CA THR A 94 10.56 -1.34 9.51
C THR A 94 11.85 -0.85 8.83
N SER A 95 11.87 -0.74 7.48
CA SER A 95 13.03 -0.23 6.73
C SER A 95 13.38 1.23 7.07
N ASN A 96 12.37 2.04 7.45
CA ASN A 96 12.59 3.43 7.85
C ASN A 96 12.65 3.64 9.36
N ASN A 97 12.57 2.58 10.15
CA ASN A 97 12.48 2.68 11.62
C ASN A 97 11.41 3.69 12.06
N CYS A 98 10.20 3.56 11.48
CA CYS A 98 9.09 4.48 11.69
C CYS A 98 8.77 4.64 13.17
N LYS A 99 8.65 5.91 13.62
CA LYS A 99 8.34 6.25 15.00
C LYS A 99 6.90 6.68 15.22
N ASP A 100 6.24 7.10 14.13
CA ASP A 100 4.93 7.74 14.17
C ASP A 100 3.78 6.72 14.03
N TYR A 101 4.06 5.57 13.38
CA TYR A 101 3.05 4.54 13.08
C TYR A 101 3.53 3.14 13.46
N PRO A 102 2.61 2.26 13.91
CA PRO A 102 2.92 0.88 14.30
C PRO A 102 3.61 0.11 13.17
N GLN A 103 4.73 -0.54 13.48
CA GLN A 103 5.47 -1.33 12.50
C GLN A 103 4.88 -2.75 12.34
N ASP A 104 4.11 -3.22 13.31
CA ASP A 104 3.49 -4.55 13.37
C ASP A 104 2.18 -4.68 12.56
N ILE A 105 1.68 -3.59 11.98
CA ILE A 105 0.54 -3.64 11.05
C ILE A 105 1.09 -3.85 9.63
N GLY A 106 1.32 -5.11 9.26
CA GLY A 106 1.84 -5.50 7.95
C GLY A 106 0.77 -5.50 6.85
N CYS A 107 1.19 -5.77 5.62
CA CYS A 107 0.28 -5.94 4.49
C CYS A 107 -0.50 -7.25 4.60
N ILE A 108 -1.70 -7.31 3.98
CA ILE A 108 -2.46 -8.53 3.76
C ILE A 108 -2.24 -8.98 2.32
N PHE A 109 -1.96 -10.26 2.13
CA PHE A 109 -1.85 -10.88 0.82
C PHE A 109 -2.95 -11.91 0.64
N LEU A 110 -3.66 -11.80 -0.47
CA LEU A 110 -4.84 -12.58 -0.81
C LEU A 110 -4.60 -13.41 -2.08
N GLY A 111 -5.25 -14.58 -2.13
CA GLY A 111 -5.23 -15.46 -3.30
C GLY A 111 -4.18 -16.55 -3.23
N PRO A 112 -4.20 -17.50 -4.18
CA PRO A 112 -3.46 -18.78 -4.10
C PRO A 112 -1.94 -18.62 -4.04
N THR A 113 -1.39 -17.53 -4.59
CA THR A 113 0.05 -17.27 -4.54
C THR A 113 0.52 -16.82 -3.16
N SER A 114 -0.37 -16.28 -2.32
CA SER A 114 -0.04 -15.87 -0.95
C SER A 114 0.48 -17.03 -0.08
N ARG A 115 0.02 -18.26 -0.34
CA ARG A 115 0.48 -19.49 0.35
C ARG A 115 1.97 -19.76 0.19
N LYS A 116 2.61 -19.17 -0.85
CA LYS A 116 4.03 -19.37 -1.16
C LYS A 116 4.94 -18.38 -0.42
N ILE A 117 4.37 -17.41 0.27
CA ILE A 117 5.12 -16.44 1.06
C ILE A 117 5.80 -17.16 2.23
N PRO A 118 7.10 -16.91 2.48
CA PRO A 118 7.82 -17.55 3.57
C PRO A 118 7.18 -17.31 4.94
N GLN A 119 6.91 -18.38 5.69
CA GLN A 119 6.22 -18.33 6.99
C GLN A 119 6.96 -17.55 8.09
N ASN A 120 8.24 -17.28 7.92
CA ASN A 120 8.97 -16.41 8.83
C ASN A 120 8.61 -14.93 8.69
N LEU A 121 7.99 -14.55 7.57
CA LEU A 121 7.58 -13.17 7.28
C LEU A 121 6.10 -12.91 7.58
N CYS A 122 5.32 -13.95 7.64
CA CYS A 122 3.86 -13.86 7.68
C CYS A 122 3.23 -15.06 8.39
N HIS A 123 1.95 -14.97 8.62
CA HIS A 123 1.13 -16.10 9.09
C HIS A 123 -0.17 -16.19 8.27
N LYS A 124 -0.72 -17.40 8.21
CA LYS A 124 -2.03 -17.64 7.62
C LYS A 124 -3.10 -17.08 8.55
N ALA A 125 -4.05 -16.34 8.00
CA ALA A 125 -5.11 -15.70 8.75
C ALA A 125 -6.50 -16.18 8.34
N SER A 126 -7.46 -16.08 9.24
CA SER A 126 -8.88 -16.20 8.96
C SER A 126 -9.42 -14.90 8.34
N LYS A 127 -10.60 -14.96 7.70
CA LYS A 127 -11.30 -13.79 7.18
C LYS A 127 -11.53 -12.75 8.28
N LYS A 128 -12.01 -13.20 9.44
CA LYS A 128 -12.24 -12.32 10.59
C LYS A 128 -10.95 -11.64 11.05
N GLU A 129 -9.87 -12.37 11.18
CA GLU A 129 -8.58 -11.81 11.59
C GLU A 129 -8.07 -10.76 10.60
N ALA A 130 -8.25 -11.00 9.29
CA ALA A 130 -7.87 -10.03 8.27
C ALA A 130 -8.75 -8.77 8.30
N GLN A 131 -10.06 -8.92 8.55
CA GLN A 131 -10.97 -7.78 8.73
C GLN A 131 -10.62 -6.98 9.99
N ASP A 132 -10.36 -7.65 11.11
CA ASP A 132 -9.92 -7.01 12.36
C ASP A 132 -8.56 -6.28 12.17
N HIS A 133 -7.68 -6.81 11.30
CA HIS A 133 -6.41 -6.17 10.95
C HIS A 133 -6.61 -4.88 10.13
N VAL A 134 -7.59 -4.86 9.22
CA VAL A 134 -8.01 -3.65 8.50
C VAL A 134 -8.52 -2.60 9.50
N ASP A 135 -9.40 -2.99 10.44
CA ASP A 135 -9.92 -2.07 11.47
C ASP A 135 -8.79 -1.51 12.38
N LYS A 136 -7.82 -2.36 12.73
CA LYS A 136 -6.62 -1.94 13.47
C LYS A 136 -5.79 -0.91 12.69
N ALA A 137 -5.69 -1.08 11.38
CA ALA A 137 -4.98 -0.15 10.50
C ALA A 137 -5.71 1.19 10.38
N ASP A 138 -7.04 1.17 10.23
CA ASP A 138 -7.88 2.37 10.24
C ASP A 138 -7.77 3.15 11.55
N ALA A 139 -7.88 2.45 12.67
CA ALA A 139 -7.74 3.07 13.99
C ALA A 139 -6.36 3.71 14.21
N ALA A 140 -5.32 3.20 13.55
CA ALA A 140 -3.97 3.77 13.54
C ALA A 140 -3.80 4.92 12.53
N GLY A 141 -4.84 5.32 11.78
CA GLY A 141 -4.77 6.39 10.79
C GLY A 141 -4.00 6.03 9.51
N LEU A 142 -3.93 4.74 9.18
CA LEU A 142 -3.27 4.27 7.96
C LEU A 142 -4.26 4.28 6.78
N SER A 143 -3.80 4.72 5.61
CA SER A 143 -4.56 4.61 4.36
C SER A 143 -4.34 3.25 3.72
N HIS A 144 -5.26 2.82 2.86
CA HIS A 144 -5.18 1.52 2.22
C HIS A 144 -4.89 1.65 0.73
N ILE A 145 -4.17 0.65 0.22
CA ILE A 145 -3.92 0.48 -1.20
C ILE A 145 -4.20 -0.98 -1.51
N ILE A 146 -5.06 -1.24 -2.48
CA ILE A 146 -5.35 -2.59 -2.97
C ILE A 146 -4.95 -2.72 -4.42
N GLY A 147 -4.33 -3.83 -4.79
CA GLY A 147 -3.97 -4.09 -6.18
C GLY A 147 -3.00 -5.24 -6.35
N ARG A 148 -2.75 -5.54 -7.62
CA ARG A 148 -1.69 -6.46 -8.04
C ARG A 148 -0.48 -5.67 -8.46
N ASN A 149 0.60 -5.84 -7.73
CA ASN A 149 1.85 -5.17 -8.05
C ASN A 149 3.00 -6.17 -8.22
N LYS A 150 3.88 -5.86 -9.17
CA LYS A 150 5.01 -6.72 -9.51
C LYS A 150 6.08 -6.73 -8.43
N ILE A 151 6.25 -5.61 -7.74
CA ILE A 151 7.26 -5.44 -6.70
C ILE A 151 7.09 -6.51 -5.62
N ASP A 152 5.87 -6.75 -5.12
CA ASP A 152 5.62 -7.73 -4.07
C ASP A 152 6.00 -9.14 -4.50
N SER A 153 5.67 -9.52 -5.75
CA SER A 153 6.04 -10.84 -6.27
C SER A 153 7.55 -11.02 -6.41
N ILE A 154 8.28 -9.94 -6.71
CA ILE A 154 9.75 -9.98 -6.89
C ILE A 154 10.45 -10.15 -5.55
N TRP A 155 10.21 -9.27 -4.57
CA TRP A 155 10.97 -9.30 -3.33
C TRP A 155 10.65 -10.53 -2.47
N MET A 156 9.44 -11.08 -2.57
CA MET A 156 9.05 -12.34 -1.91
C MET A 156 9.40 -13.58 -2.73
N ASN A 157 9.77 -13.42 -4.01
CA ASN A 157 10.02 -14.49 -4.98
C ASN A 157 8.84 -15.47 -5.10
N VAL A 158 7.63 -14.91 -5.24
CA VAL A 158 6.40 -15.70 -5.38
C VAL A 158 5.76 -15.50 -6.76
N LYS A 159 5.27 -16.58 -7.35
CA LYS A 159 4.68 -16.59 -8.70
C LYS A 159 3.50 -17.58 -8.75
N PRO A 160 2.51 -17.35 -9.63
CA PRO A 160 2.35 -16.20 -10.53
C PRO A 160 1.87 -14.95 -9.78
N LYS A 161 2.19 -13.73 -10.27
CA LYS A 161 1.76 -12.47 -9.62
C LYS A 161 0.25 -12.26 -9.71
N GLU A 162 -0.39 -12.80 -10.75
CA GLU A 162 -1.84 -12.72 -10.98
C GLU A 162 -2.64 -13.40 -9.86
N GLY A 163 -2.04 -14.36 -9.18
CA GLY A 163 -2.63 -15.03 -8.00
C GLY A 163 -2.34 -14.33 -6.67
N LEU A 164 -1.76 -13.13 -6.69
CA LEU A 164 -1.40 -12.36 -5.50
C LEU A 164 -2.07 -10.99 -5.54
N LEU A 165 -3.07 -10.77 -4.71
CA LEU A 165 -3.67 -9.47 -4.47
C LEU A 165 -3.15 -8.94 -3.14
N THR A 166 -2.66 -7.70 -3.13
CA THR A 166 -2.09 -7.06 -1.95
C THR A 166 -3.03 -5.99 -1.40
N ILE A 167 -3.22 -5.98 -0.09
CA ILE A 167 -3.77 -4.85 0.64
C ILE A 167 -2.65 -4.28 1.52
N CYS A 168 -2.19 -3.09 1.20
CA CYS A 168 -1.21 -2.36 1.99
C CYS A 168 -1.90 -1.40 2.95
N HIS A 169 -1.30 -1.22 4.13
CA HIS A 169 -1.71 -0.24 5.14
C HIS A 169 -0.62 0.83 5.24
N CYS A 170 -0.83 1.95 4.58
CA CYS A 170 0.21 2.93 4.25
C CYS A 170 0.19 4.13 5.20
N CYS A 171 1.36 4.49 5.71
CA CYS A 171 1.55 5.73 6.46
C CYS A 171 2.04 6.87 5.54
N PRO A 172 1.74 8.13 5.86
CA PRO A 172 2.17 9.27 5.05
C PRO A 172 3.69 9.52 5.10
N CYS A 173 4.40 8.96 6.10
CA CYS A 173 5.84 9.21 6.29
C CYS A 173 6.75 8.21 5.57
N CYS A 174 6.49 6.89 5.68
CA CYS A 174 7.45 5.83 5.29
C CYS A 174 7.06 5.03 4.06
N CYS A 175 5.81 5.11 3.60
CA CYS A 175 5.29 4.24 2.54
C CYS A 175 6.15 4.31 1.26
N LEU A 176 6.37 3.14 0.63
CA LEU A 176 7.05 3.05 -0.66
C LEU A 176 6.31 3.85 -1.73
N TRP A 177 4.99 3.80 -1.74
CA TRP A 177 4.14 4.43 -2.75
C TRP A 177 4.21 5.96 -2.78
N LYS A 178 4.84 6.60 -1.80
CA LYS A 178 5.20 8.04 -1.86
C LYS A 178 6.14 8.39 -3.02
N VAL A 179 6.70 7.40 -3.72
CA VAL A 179 7.50 7.64 -4.93
C VAL A 179 6.66 7.98 -6.15
N ILE A 180 5.34 7.69 -6.13
CA ILE A 180 4.45 7.83 -7.29
C ILE A 180 4.51 9.22 -7.93
N PRO A 181 4.40 10.34 -7.20
CA PRO A 181 4.48 11.67 -7.80
C PRO A 181 5.85 11.96 -8.44
N GLN A 182 6.87 11.17 -8.11
CA GLN A 182 8.22 11.30 -8.66
C GLN A 182 8.46 10.43 -9.89
N LEU A 183 7.56 9.46 -10.16
CA LEU A 183 7.65 8.57 -11.32
C LEU A 183 7.17 9.28 -12.58
N ASP A 184 7.60 8.79 -13.75
CA ASP A 184 7.03 9.20 -15.05
C ASP A 184 5.54 8.82 -15.12
N ASP A 185 4.72 9.65 -15.73
CA ASP A 185 3.26 9.51 -15.77
C ASP A 185 2.80 8.14 -16.28
N LYS A 186 3.51 7.54 -17.25
CA LYS A 186 3.21 6.19 -17.76
C LYS A 186 3.32 5.08 -16.71
N ILE A 187 4.04 5.35 -15.61
CA ILE A 187 4.15 4.41 -14.49
C ILE A 187 3.15 4.82 -13.41
N SER A 188 3.06 6.11 -13.07
CA SER A 188 2.17 6.60 -12.02
C SER A 188 0.70 6.37 -12.34
N ASP A 189 0.29 6.43 -13.61
CA ASP A 189 -1.08 6.21 -14.05
C ASP A 189 -1.61 4.78 -13.80
N LYS A 190 -0.73 3.83 -13.49
CA LYS A 190 -1.10 2.47 -13.05
C LYS A 190 -1.64 2.43 -11.63
N MET A 191 -1.51 3.54 -10.92
CA MET A 191 -2.06 3.73 -9.59
C MET A 191 -3.13 4.83 -9.66
N HIS A 192 -4.35 4.48 -9.30
CA HIS A 192 -5.50 5.37 -9.40
C HIS A 192 -6.30 5.37 -8.10
N LYS A 193 -7.10 6.39 -7.92
CA LYS A 193 -8.05 6.46 -6.82
C LYS A 193 -9.25 5.55 -7.09
N LEU A 194 -9.95 5.17 -6.03
CA LEU A 194 -11.17 4.39 -6.13
C LEU A 194 -12.22 5.16 -6.94
N ASP A 195 -12.83 4.51 -7.92
CA ASP A 195 -13.90 5.08 -8.71
C ASP A 195 -15.11 5.44 -7.84
N GLY A 196 -15.73 6.59 -8.13
CA GLY A 196 -16.88 7.08 -7.40
C GLY A 196 -16.55 7.75 -6.05
N VAL A 197 -15.27 7.84 -5.67
CA VAL A 197 -14.83 8.57 -4.49
C VAL A 197 -14.27 9.92 -4.89
N GLU A 198 -14.88 11.00 -4.36
CA GLU A 198 -14.38 12.36 -4.49
C GLU A 198 -13.74 12.81 -3.19
N ILE A 199 -12.57 13.44 -3.30
CA ILE A 199 -11.92 14.08 -2.16
C ILE A 199 -12.27 15.56 -2.23
N ALA A 200 -13.10 16.02 -1.28
CA ALA A 200 -13.47 17.43 -1.16
C ALA A 200 -12.70 18.10 -0.01
N ILE A 201 -12.13 19.25 -0.28
CA ILE A 201 -11.50 20.08 0.73
C ILE A 201 -12.45 21.23 1.09
N ASP A 202 -12.87 21.29 2.36
CA ASP A 202 -13.63 22.43 2.86
C ASP A 202 -12.69 23.60 3.11
N ASN A 203 -12.58 24.48 2.10
CA ASN A 203 -11.71 25.64 2.15
C ASN A 203 -12.09 26.63 3.29
N SER A 204 -13.34 26.60 3.78
CA SER A 204 -13.77 27.45 4.90
C SER A 204 -13.11 27.06 6.23
N LYS A 205 -12.62 25.81 6.33
CA LYS A 205 -11.93 25.25 7.49
C LYS A 205 -10.41 25.17 7.30
N CYS A 206 -9.94 25.54 6.12
CA CYS A 206 -8.53 25.51 5.80
C CYS A 206 -7.80 26.66 6.54
N ILE A 207 -6.79 26.31 7.32
CA ILE A 207 -5.92 27.27 8.03
C ILE A 207 -4.59 27.47 7.30
N ASP A 208 -4.48 27.03 6.06
CA ASP A 208 -3.27 27.08 5.20
C ASP A 208 -1.99 26.55 5.87
N CYS A 209 -2.11 25.55 6.73
CA CYS A 209 -0.95 24.96 7.40
C CYS A 209 -0.11 24.06 6.46
N ARG A 210 -0.58 23.78 5.24
CA ARG A 210 0.06 22.96 4.18
C ARG A 210 0.45 21.53 4.58
N LYS A 211 -0.03 21.05 5.71
CA LYS A 211 0.24 19.66 6.15
C LYS A 211 -0.27 18.63 5.15
N CYS A 212 -1.45 18.87 4.55
CA CYS A 212 -2.01 17.99 3.53
C CYS A 212 -1.06 17.84 2.31
N LEU A 213 -0.41 18.92 1.88
CA LEU A 213 0.51 18.90 0.74
C LEU A 213 1.86 18.27 1.08
N ASN A 214 2.37 18.53 2.29
CA ASN A 214 3.73 18.17 2.64
C ASN A 214 3.85 16.82 3.37
N GLU A 215 2.84 16.45 4.17
CA GLU A 215 2.95 15.36 5.13
C GLU A 215 1.92 14.23 4.90
N ILE A 216 0.71 14.56 4.46
CA ILE A 216 -0.43 13.62 4.44
C ILE A 216 -0.72 13.13 3.03
N CYS A 217 -0.59 13.99 2.03
CA CYS A 217 -0.92 13.61 0.66
C CYS A 217 0.08 12.62 0.09
N MET A 218 -0.41 11.46 -0.35
CA MET A 218 0.41 10.43 -1.01
C MET A 218 0.43 10.58 -2.53
N SER A 219 -0.38 11.48 -3.08
CA SER A 219 -0.43 11.83 -4.50
C SER A 219 -0.52 13.34 -4.66
N GLU A 220 -0.07 13.87 -5.79
CA GLU A 220 -0.21 15.30 -6.12
C GLU A 220 -1.68 15.73 -6.33
N ALA A 221 -2.64 14.84 -6.08
CA ALA A 221 -4.08 15.07 -6.24
C ALA A 221 -4.74 15.77 -5.02
N CYS A 222 -3.95 16.25 -4.05
CA CYS A 222 -4.45 17.03 -2.92
C CYS A 222 -4.52 18.52 -3.26
#